data_a132858c58a63e4d1a5366d3240741df
#
_entry.id   a132858c58a63e4d1a5366d3240741df
#
_cell.length_a   1.000
_cell.length_b   1.000
_cell.length_c   1.000
_cell.angle_alpha   90.00
_cell.angle_beta   90.00
_cell.angle_gamma   90.00
#
_symmetry.space_group_name_H-M   'P 1'
#
loop_
_entity.id
_entity.type
_entity.pdbx_description
1 polymer ?
#
loop_
_entity_poly.entity_id
_entity_poly.type
_entity_poly.pdbx_seq_one_letter_code
_entity_poly.pdbx_strand_id
1 'polypeptide(L)'
;MTGTDAYPPGRPWLALCVQAPDALASGLCRMLDRHVAAATGLVLQAAVVRVHDAASVRTFYAISDGAAGGHWPLVEALYAGRPVRITWWAGDQALRRLQLVKGRTQPAESAPDTIRGRFWCDTPVANLIHVSDSEEAMAREGRILAALPAGRLPDRPELRRPWGRARHSALPTLVRLLAPECGFDPHRLLALPRSGDAVETARRSVRALRRLAASAPAAARLVEAYLDGKAGPLEDFIARRSVGPWDALMLRAGLHAAGAWRQRLAADVTAAKERAA
;
A
#
# COMPACT_ATOMS: atom_id res chain seq x y z
N MET A 1 18.59 21.00 18.37
CA MET A 1 19.42 19.88 17.84
C MET A 1 19.43 20.01 16.32
N THR A 2 20.44 20.65 15.80
CA THR A 2 20.71 20.86 14.37
C THR A 2 21.29 19.55 13.83
N GLY A 3 20.49 18.76 13.14
CA GLY A 3 20.88 17.41 12.92
C GLY A 3 21.09 17.01 11.51
N THR A 4 22.28 16.85 11.14
CA THR A 4 22.78 16.03 10.03
C THR A 4 23.38 14.71 10.55
N ASP A 5 22.91 14.18 11.67
CA ASP A 5 23.35 12.87 12.14
C ASP A 5 22.68 11.80 11.26
N ALA A 6 23.39 11.54 10.14
CA ALA A 6 23.21 10.36 9.31
C ALA A 6 23.16 9.12 10.23
N TYR A 7 22.31 8.16 9.89
CA TYR A 7 22.20 6.83 10.49
C TYR A 7 23.60 6.34 10.92
N PRO A 8 23.85 6.12 12.22
CA PRO A 8 25.13 5.59 12.68
C PRO A 8 25.24 4.12 12.24
N PRO A 9 26.15 3.78 11.31
CA PRO A 9 26.32 2.40 10.88
C PRO A 9 26.76 1.50 12.05
N GLY A 10 26.25 0.28 12.09
CA GLY A 10 26.72 -0.75 13.03
C GLY A 10 25.99 -0.78 14.39
N ARG A 11 24.75 -0.32 14.46
CA ARG A 11 23.91 -0.50 15.67
C ARG A 11 22.80 -1.50 15.40
N PRO A 12 23.00 -2.81 15.67
CA PRO A 12 22.03 -3.87 15.36
C PRO A 12 20.68 -3.71 16.10
N TRP A 13 20.65 -2.85 17.12
CA TRP A 13 19.45 -2.51 17.88
C TRP A 13 18.67 -1.33 17.28
N LEU A 14 19.10 -0.72 16.17
CA LEU A 14 18.41 0.41 15.52
C LEU A 14 18.15 0.07 14.06
N ALA A 15 16.90 0.21 13.62
CA ALA A 15 16.50 -0.02 12.23
C ALA A 15 15.61 1.12 11.71
N LEU A 16 15.71 1.37 10.39
CA LEU A 16 14.86 2.34 9.71
C LEU A 16 13.66 1.66 9.03
N CYS A 17 12.55 2.39 8.98
CA CYS A 17 11.37 2.05 8.21
C CYS A 17 10.89 3.30 7.49
N VAL A 18 10.60 3.18 6.20
CA VAL A 18 10.04 4.26 5.38
C VAL A 18 8.54 4.04 5.25
N GLN A 19 7.74 4.96 5.78
CA GLN A 19 6.32 5.03 5.49
C GLN A 19 6.15 5.75 4.16
N ALA A 20 5.60 5.04 3.19
CA ALA A 20 5.51 5.43 1.80
C ALA A 20 4.46 6.54 1.56
N PRO A 21 4.47 7.22 0.40
CA PRO A 21 3.51 8.29 0.11
C PRO A 21 2.05 7.89 0.24
N ASP A 22 1.71 6.63 -0.01
CA ASP A 22 0.38 6.06 0.13
C ASP A 22 -0.06 5.95 1.61
N ALA A 23 0.86 5.62 2.52
CA ALA A 23 0.59 5.65 3.95
C ALA A 23 0.29 7.09 4.44
N LEU A 24 1.04 8.08 3.93
CA LEU A 24 0.83 9.49 4.25
C LEU A 24 -0.50 9.98 3.66
N ALA A 25 -0.76 9.68 2.40
CA ALA A 25 -2.00 10.05 1.70
C ALA A 25 -3.24 9.47 2.36
N SER A 26 -3.12 8.30 3.00
CA SER A 26 -4.19 7.62 3.73
C SER A 26 -4.23 7.94 5.24
N GLY A 27 -3.36 8.84 5.72
CA GLY A 27 -3.29 9.28 7.11
C GLY A 27 -3.01 8.17 8.12
N LEU A 28 -2.25 7.15 7.70
CA LEU A 28 -2.03 5.95 8.49
C LEU A 28 -0.80 6.01 9.40
N CYS A 29 0.07 7.01 9.27
CA CYS A 29 1.37 7.05 9.94
C CYS A 29 1.31 6.69 11.43
N ARG A 30 0.42 7.33 12.20
CA ARG A 30 0.27 7.05 13.64
C ARG A 30 -0.31 5.65 13.94
N MET A 31 -1.12 5.12 13.03
CA MET A 31 -1.67 3.76 13.18
C MET A 31 -0.59 2.72 12.91
N LEU A 32 0.25 2.95 11.90
CA LEU A 32 1.41 2.12 11.60
C LEU A 32 2.41 2.13 12.74
N ASP A 33 2.76 3.32 13.30
CA ASP A 33 3.64 3.41 14.46
C ASP A 33 3.13 2.59 15.64
N ARG A 34 1.85 2.75 15.98
CA ARG A 34 1.25 1.97 17.09
C ARG A 34 1.24 0.47 16.81
N HIS A 35 0.99 0.08 15.56
CA HIS A 35 1.00 -1.33 15.19
C HIS A 35 2.41 -1.93 15.27
N VAL A 36 3.43 -1.23 14.74
CA VAL A 36 4.83 -1.66 14.88
C VAL A 36 5.21 -1.81 16.34
N ALA A 37 4.98 -0.78 17.17
CA ALA A 37 5.31 -0.85 18.60
C ALA A 37 4.62 -2.03 19.31
N ALA A 38 3.32 -2.22 19.07
CA ALA A 38 2.54 -3.27 19.71
C ALA A 38 2.93 -4.69 19.26
N ALA A 39 3.21 -4.87 17.96
CA ALA A 39 3.52 -6.19 17.39
C ALA A 39 4.98 -6.61 17.60
N THR A 40 5.91 -5.65 17.75
CA THR A 40 7.35 -5.93 17.79
C THR A 40 7.99 -5.63 19.14
N GLY A 41 7.39 -4.81 19.98
CA GLY A 41 8.01 -4.27 21.19
C GLY A 41 9.10 -3.22 20.92
N LEU A 42 9.31 -2.82 19.66
CA LEU A 42 10.27 -1.78 19.31
C LEU A 42 9.79 -0.40 19.73
N VAL A 43 10.76 0.48 20.04
CA VAL A 43 10.52 1.86 20.46
C VAL A 43 10.86 2.83 19.34
N LEU A 44 9.93 3.69 18.96
CA LEU A 44 10.14 4.75 17.99
C LEU A 44 11.07 5.81 18.58
N GLN A 45 12.26 5.99 18.01
CA GLN A 45 13.28 6.94 18.48
C GLN A 45 13.17 8.30 17.78
N ALA A 46 12.94 8.30 16.48
CA ALA A 46 12.87 9.51 15.68
C ALA A 46 11.99 9.33 14.45
N ALA A 47 11.50 10.43 13.92
CA ALA A 47 10.79 10.46 12.65
C ALA A 47 11.06 11.78 11.93
N VAL A 48 11.32 11.70 10.63
CA VAL A 48 11.48 12.87 9.75
C VAL A 48 10.68 12.69 8.47
N VAL A 49 10.33 13.77 7.81
CA VAL A 49 9.67 13.74 6.51
C VAL A 49 10.65 14.25 5.46
N ARG A 50 10.75 13.52 4.36
CA ARG A 50 11.61 13.83 3.22
C ARG A 50 10.82 13.70 1.92
N VAL A 51 11.34 14.27 0.83
CA VAL A 51 10.71 14.19 -0.49
C VAL A 51 11.71 13.57 -1.47
N HIS A 52 11.31 12.48 -2.14
CA HIS A 52 12.08 11.90 -3.24
C HIS A 52 11.87 12.70 -4.54
N ASP A 53 12.93 12.87 -5.31
CA ASP A 53 12.84 13.12 -6.75
C ASP A 53 12.94 11.78 -7.52
N ALA A 54 12.76 11.81 -8.85
CA ALA A 54 12.81 10.59 -9.66
C ALA A 54 14.19 9.91 -9.65
N ALA A 55 15.28 10.67 -9.56
CA ALA A 55 16.64 10.12 -9.53
C ALA A 55 16.92 9.38 -8.22
N SER A 56 16.54 9.96 -7.09
CA SER A 56 16.69 9.35 -5.77
C SER A 56 15.83 8.09 -5.61
N VAL A 57 14.62 8.05 -6.19
CA VAL A 57 13.78 6.84 -6.21
C VAL A 57 14.51 5.70 -6.94
N ARG A 58 15.04 5.98 -8.15
CA ARG A 58 15.78 4.97 -8.91
C ARG A 58 16.99 4.45 -8.16
N THR A 59 17.79 5.35 -7.57
CA THR A 59 18.97 4.97 -6.78
C THR A 59 18.60 4.15 -5.56
N PHE A 60 17.52 4.51 -4.87
CA PHE A 60 17.03 3.82 -3.69
C PHE A 60 16.60 2.38 -4.00
N TYR A 61 15.76 2.18 -5.01
CA TYR A 61 15.25 0.86 -5.37
C TYR A 61 16.22 -0.01 -6.17
N ALA A 62 17.30 0.56 -6.75
CA ALA A 62 18.37 -0.22 -7.36
C ALA A 62 19.16 -1.06 -6.33
N ILE A 63 19.08 -0.74 -5.03
CA ILE A 63 19.76 -1.47 -3.95
C ILE A 63 19.18 -2.87 -3.75
N SER A 64 17.86 -3.03 -3.97
CA SER A 64 17.10 -4.27 -3.72
C SER A 64 16.59 -4.95 -4.98
N ASP A 65 17.13 -4.65 -6.17
CA ASP A 65 16.62 -5.12 -7.48
C ASP A 65 15.11 -4.84 -7.70
N GLY A 66 14.54 -3.97 -6.88
CA GLY A 66 13.12 -3.61 -6.94
C GLY A 66 12.69 -2.96 -8.27
N ALA A 67 13.67 -2.44 -9.02
CA ALA A 67 13.46 -1.85 -10.33
C ALA A 67 13.27 -2.88 -11.46
N ALA A 68 13.47 -4.18 -11.21
CA ALA A 68 13.35 -5.23 -12.24
C ALA A 68 11.90 -5.65 -12.53
N GLY A 69 10.94 -5.31 -11.67
CA GLY A 69 9.54 -5.69 -11.83
C GLY A 69 8.78 -4.83 -12.85
N GLY A 70 7.84 -5.42 -13.60
CA GLY A 70 6.98 -4.70 -14.56
C GLY A 70 6.11 -3.58 -13.94
N HIS A 71 6.00 -3.53 -12.61
CA HIS A 71 5.30 -2.46 -11.88
C HIS A 71 6.20 -1.27 -11.49
N TRP A 72 7.49 -1.32 -11.87
CA TRP A 72 8.46 -0.28 -11.51
C TRP A 72 8.04 1.15 -11.89
N PRO A 73 7.50 1.44 -13.10
CA PRO A 73 7.07 2.78 -13.44
C PRO A 73 6.01 3.34 -12.49
N LEU A 74 5.18 2.46 -11.90
CA LEU A 74 4.16 2.85 -10.91
C LEU A 74 4.78 3.14 -9.54
N VAL A 75 5.84 2.43 -9.16
CA VAL A 75 6.61 2.74 -7.93
C VAL A 75 7.28 4.10 -8.08
N GLU A 76 7.96 4.36 -9.18
CA GLU A 76 8.56 5.68 -9.46
C GLU A 76 7.49 6.78 -9.42
N ALA A 77 6.35 6.57 -10.10
CA ALA A 77 5.23 7.51 -10.09
C ALA A 77 4.62 7.69 -8.70
N LEU A 78 4.65 6.68 -7.82
CA LEU A 78 4.17 6.79 -6.45
C LEU A 78 5.07 7.68 -5.59
N TYR A 79 6.39 7.57 -5.72
CA TYR A 79 7.34 8.22 -4.83
C TYR A 79 7.82 9.59 -5.33
N ALA A 80 8.04 9.77 -6.64
CA ALA A 80 8.64 10.99 -7.20
C ALA A 80 7.82 12.24 -6.87
N GLY A 81 8.46 13.24 -6.28
CA GLY A 81 7.85 14.51 -5.88
C GLY A 81 6.90 14.40 -4.69
N ARG A 82 6.82 13.24 -4.01
CA ARG A 82 5.92 13.07 -2.86
C ARG A 82 6.67 12.82 -1.56
N PRO A 83 6.09 13.24 -0.42
CA PRO A 83 6.69 13.04 0.88
C PRO A 83 6.64 11.57 1.31
N VAL A 84 7.72 11.13 1.96
CA VAL A 84 7.83 9.90 2.73
C VAL A 84 8.13 10.25 4.19
N ARG A 85 7.73 9.41 5.12
CA ARG A 85 8.11 9.55 6.52
C ARG A 85 9.08 8.45 6.91
N ILE A 86 10.29 8.83 7.26
CA ILE A 86 11.35 7.94 7.70
C ILE A 86 11.28 7.85 9.22
N THR A 87 11.28 6.64 9.75
CA THR A 87 11.20 6.35 11.19
C THR A 87 12.35 5.45 11.61
N TRP A 88 12.93 5.71 12.78
CA TRP A 88 13.96 4.87 13.40
C TRP A 88 13.38 4.14 14.60
N TRP A 89 13.61 2.85 14.65
CA TRP A 89 13.06 1.95 15.65
C TRP A 89 14.18 1.26 16.40
N ALA A 90 14.15 1.33 17.75
CA ALA A 90 15.16 0.72 18.60
C ALA A 90 14.60 -0.49 19.34
N GLY A 91 15.43 -1.50 19.49
CA GLY A 91 15.15 -2.71 20.24
C GLY A 91 15.97 -3.91 19.71
N ASP A 92 15.89 -5.02 20.39
CA ASP A 92 16.57 -6.23 19.97
C ASP A 92 16.07 -6.71 18.60
N GLN A 93 17.01 -7.09 17.71
CA GLN A 93 16.72 -7.55 16.35
C GLN A 93 15.81 -6.59 15.56
N ALA A 94 15.98 -5.28 15.69
CA ALA A 94 15.07 -4.28 15.17
C ALA A 94 14.74 -4.46 13.69
N LEU A 95 15.75 -4.67 12.82
CA LEU A 95 15.55 -4.87 11.39
C LEU A 95 14.69 -6.12 11.10
N ARG A 96 15.03 -7.24 11.71
CA ARG A 96 14.30 -8.50 11.52
C ARG A 96 12.83 -8.39 11.95
N ARG A 97 12.58 -7.77 13.11
CA ARG A 97 11.21 -7.54 13.60
C ARG A 97 10.41 -6.63 12.68
N LEU A 98 11.02 -5.58 12.13
CA LEU A 98 10.39 -4.73 11.12
C LEU A 98 10.06 -5.49 9.84
N GLN A 99 10.97 -6.36 9.35
CA GLN A 99 10.74 -7.21 8.17
C GLN A 99 9.55 -8.15 8.38
N LEU A 100 9.43 -8.77 9.56
CA LEU A 100 8.33 -9.67 9.88
C LEU A 100 6.99 -8.94 9.94
N VAL A 101 6.93 -7.80 10.64
CA VAL A 101 5.68 -7.02 10.77
C VAL A 101 5.26 -6.33 9.47
N LYS A 102 6.20 -6.10 8.53
CA LYS A 102 5.93 -5.54 7.20
C LYS A 102 4.95 -6.42 6.41
N GLY A 103 5.20 -7.72 6.37
CA GLY A 103 4.48 -8.66 5.52
C GLY A 103 5.06 -8.78 4.10
N ARG A 104 4.46 -9.65 3.28
CA ARG A 104 4.88 -9.93 1.89
C ARG A 104 4.62 -8.75 0.99
N THR A 105 5.37 -8.64 -0.12
CA THR A 105 5.19 -7.56 -1.11
C THR A 105 3.80 -7.60 -1.74
N GLN A 106 3.28 -8.80 -2.02
CA GLN A 106 1.89 -9.01 -2.41
C GLN A 106 1.01 -9.10 -1.15
N PRO A 107 0.09 -8.15 -0.90
CA PRO A 107 -0.75 -8.16 0.29
C PRO A 107 -1.64 -9.40 0.40
N ALA A 108 -2.06 -9.98 -0.73
CA ALA A 108 -2.83 -11.23 -0.75
C ALA A 108 -2.10 -12.42 -0.11
N GLU A 109 -0.77 -12.37 -0.05
CA GLU A 109 0.10 -13.42 0.54
C GLU A 109 0.53 -13.08 1.97
N SER A 110 0.14 -11.92 2.47
CA SER A 110 0.55 -11.44 3.80
C SER A 110 -0.29 -12.07 4.91
N ALA A 111 0.34 -12.35 6.04
CA ALA A 111 -0.36 -12.79 7.24
C ALA A 111 -1.24 -11.66 7.81
N PRO A 112 -2.39 -11.98 8.43
CA PRO A 112 -3.38 -10.97 8.86
C PRO A 112 -2.89 -10.02 9.94
N ASP A 113 -1.85 -10.37 10.69
CA ASP A 113 -1.24 -9.58 11.76
C ASP A 113 -0.16 -8.60 11.25
N THR A 114 0.27 -8.74 9.99
CA THR A 114 1.25 -7.85 9.37
C THR A 114 0.62 -6.54 8.88
N ILE A 115 1.46 -5.53 8.63
CA ILE A 115 1.00 -4.24 8.09
C ILE A 115 0.29 -4.44 6.74
N ARG A 116 0.86 -5.24 5.84
CA ARG A 116 0.30 -5.48 4.50
C ARG A 116 -0.89 -6.45 4.49
N GLY A 117 -1.04 -7.28 5.51
CA GLY A 117 -2.25 -8.08 5.76
C GLY A 117 -3.40 -7.27 6.38
N ARG A 118 -3.09 -6.03 6.83
CA ARG A 118 -4.03 -5.09 7.45
C ARG A 118 -4.08 -3.77 6.68
N PHE A 119 -4.69 -2.79 7.26
CA PHE A 119 -4.72 -1.40 6.82
C PHE A 119 -5.19 -1.21 5.37
N TRP A 120 -6.14 -2.06 4.90
CA TRP A 120 -6.77 -1.98 3.57
C TRP A 120 -5.80 -2.15 2.39
N CYS A 121 -4.63 -2.77 2.60
CA CYS A 121 -3.60 -2.90 1.58
C CYS A 121 -3.99 -3.98 0.56
N ASP A 122 -3.99 -3.65 -0.74
CA ASP A 122 -4.42 -4.58 -1.79
C ASP A 122 -3.53 -4.56 -3.05
N THR A 123 -2.45 -3.75 -3.07
CA THR A 123 -1.52 -3.68 -4.21
C THR A 123 -0.06 -3.87 -3.79
N PRO A 124 0.82 -4.41 -4.65
CA PRO A 124 2.25 -4.53 -4.37
C PRO A 124 3.01 -3.20 -4.49
N VAL A 125 2.40 -2.19 -5.11
CA VAL A 125 2.99 -0.86 -5.34
C VAL A 125 2.70 0.06 -4.17
N ALA A 126 1.40 0.26 -3.84
CA ALA A 126 0.96 1.06 -2.71
C ALA A 126 0.76 0.14 -1.50
N ASN A 127 1.86 -0.21 -0.84
CA ASN A 127 1.92 -1.23 0.21
C ASN A 127 2.44 -0.71 1.55
N LEU A 128 2.30 0.60 1.76
CA LEU A 128 2.40 1.37 3.00
C LEU A 128 3.80 1.59 3.55
N ILE A 129 4.66 0.59 3.58
CA ILE A 129 5.99 0.71 4.15
C ILE A 129 7.06 -0.01 3.35
N HIS A 130 8.28 0.54 3.41
CA HIS A 130 9.50 -0.13 3.01
C HIS A 130 10.38 -0.38 4.25
N VAL A 131 10.98 -1.55 4.29
CA VAL A 131 12.01 -1.95 5.26
C VAL A 131 13.11 -2.64 4.48
N SER A 132 14.35 -2.26 4.73
CA SER A 132 15.54 -2.78 4.07
C SER A 132 15.66 -4.31 4.21
N ASP A 133 16.24 -4.96 3.21
CA ASP A 133 16.37 -6.42 3.18
C ASP A 133 17.61 -6.92 3.97
N SER A 134 18.60 -6.05 4.18
CA SER A 134 19.79 -6.33 5.00
C SER A 134 20.33 -5.07 5.72
N GLU A 135 21.26 -5.23 6.63
CA GLU A 135 21.93 -4.10 7.31
C GLU A 135 22.75 -3.26 6.32
N GLU A 136 23.39 -3.90 5.33
CA GLU A 136 24.14 -3.21 4.28
C GLU A 136 23.22 -2.39 3.38
N ALA A 137 22.06 -2.96 2.98
CA ALA A 137 21.03 -2.24 2.24
C ALA A 137 20.53 -1.05 3.06
N MET A 138 20.22 -1.27 4.34
CA MET A 138 19.75 -0.23 5.25
C MET A 138 20.76 0.93 5.39
N ALA A 139 22.06 0.63 5.46
CA ALA A 139 23.10 1.65 5.52
C ALA A 139 23.20 2.46 4.22
N ARG A 140 23.01 1.83 3.05
CA ARG A 140 22.99 2.53 1.75
C ARG A 140 21.74 3.38 1.58
N GLU A 141 20.59 2.81 1.87
CA GLU A 141 19.29 3.48 1.83
C GLU A 141 19.28 4.69 2.79
N GLY A 142 19.79 4.53 4.01
CA GLY A 142 19.88 5.59 5.00
C GLY A 142 20.69 6.80 4.51
N ARG A 143 21.78 6.60 3.75
CA ARG A 143 22.55 7.70 3.15
C ARG A 143 21.76 8.45 2.08
N ILE A 144 21.02 7.73 1.23
CA ILE A 144 20.14 8.36 0.23
C ILE A 144 19.07 9.20 0.91
N LEU A 145 18.38 8.60 1.89
CA LEU A 145 17.29 9.25 2.60
C LEU A 145 17.75 10.48 3.41
N ALA A 146 18.95 10.47 3.96
CA ALA A 146 19.52 11.61 4.68
C ALA A 146 19.79 12.82 3.77
N ALA A 147 20.13 12.57 2.50
CA ALA A 147 20.40 13.61 1.50
C ALA A 147 19.13 14.24 0.90
N LEU A 148 17.95 13.64 1.12
CA LEU A 148 16.70 14.14 0.55
C LEU A 148 16.29 15.48 1.18
N PRO A 149 15.64 16.38 0.41
CA PRO A 149 15.09 17.62 0.94
C PRO A 149 14.00 17.36 1.99
N ALA A 150 13.88 18.28 2.93
CA ALA A 150 12.85 18.23 3.96
C ALA A 150 11.46 18.30 3.33
N GLY A 151 10.54 17.51 3.86
CA GLY A 151 9.13 17.50 3.48
C GLY A 151 8.21 17.85 4.64
N ARG A 152 6.91 17.90 4.35
CA ARG A 152 5.85 18.07 5.35
C ARG A 152 4.81 16.98 5.22
N LEU A 153 4.24 16.56 6.36
CA LEU A 153 3.06 15.68 6.32
C LEU A 153 1.88 16.44 5.69
N PRO A 154 1.12 15.80 4.82
CA PRO A 154 -0.10 16.40 4.29
C PRO A 154 -1.11 16.62 5.42
N ASP A 155 -1.68 17.83 5.48
CA ASP A 155 -2.81 18.11 6.36
C ASP A 155 -4.09 17.57 5.70
N ARG A 156 -4.75 16.61 6.39
CA ARG A 156 -5.94 15.94 5.84
C ARG A 156 -6.93 15.59 6.94
N PRO A 157 -7.86 16.50 7.27
CA PRO A 157 -8.86 16.29 8.30
C PRO A 157 -9.89 15.20 7.97
N GLU A 158 -10.12 14.88 6.69
CA GLU A 158 -11.12 13.90 6.23
C GLU A 158 -10.74 12.41 6.42
N LEU A 159 -9.53 12.12 6.89
CA LEU A 159 -8.99 10.76 7.04
C LEU A 159 -9.54 9.95 8.23
N ARG A 160 -10.60 10.44 8.90
CA ARG A 160 -11.17 9.74 10.07
C ARG A 160 -12.02 8.52 9.70
N ARG A 161 -12.61 8.50 8.48
CA ARG A 161 -13.47 7.41 8.00
C ARG A 161 -12.64 6.32 7.30
N PRO A 162 -13.08 5.04 7.29
CA PRO A 162 -12.35 3.95 6.61
C PRO A 162 -12.03 4.24 5.15
N TRP A 163 -12.93 4.83 4.39
CA TRP A 163 -12.71 5.22 2.99
C TRP A 163 -11.54 6.21 2.81
N GLY A 164 -11.40 7.19 3.69
CA GLY A 164 -10.25 8.11 3.68
C GLY A 164 -8.94 7.39 3.97
N ARG A 165 -8.97 6.38 4.84
CA ARG A 165 -7.81 5.57 5.19
C ARG A 165 -7.44 4.52 4.15
N ALA A 166 -8.36 4.13 3.28
CA ALA A 166 -8.16 3.15 2.20
C ALA A 166 -7.84 3.80 0.83
N ARG A 167 -7.33 5.04 0.82
CA ARG A 167 -7.01 5.76 -0.44
C ARG A 167 -5.91 5.10 -1.27
N HIS A 168 -5.12 4.23 -0.68
CA HIS A 168 -4.08 3.44 -1.34
C HIS A 168 -4.59 2.10 -1.89
N SER A 169 -5.86 1.77 -1.66
CA SER A 169 -6.44 0.48 -2.07
C SER A 169 -7.09 0.61 -3.43
N ALA A 170 -6.75 -0.27 -4.34
CA ALA A 170 -7.22 -0.25 -5.73
C ALA A 170 -8.66 -0.74 -5.88
N LEU A 171 -9.00 -1.88 -5.26
CA LEU A 171 -10.34 -2.47 -5.36
C LEU A 171 -11.45 -1.56 -4.80
N PRO A 172 -11.31 -0.98 -3.57
CA PRO A 172 -12.24 0.03 -3.10
C PRO A 172 -12.30 1.27 -4.01
N THR A 173 -11.17 1.70 -4.56
CA THR A 173 -11.13 2.85 -5.49
C THR A 173 -11.95 2.57 -6.75
N LEU A 174 -11.84 1.37 -7.35
CA LEU A 174 -12.65 0.99 -8.50
C LEU A 174 -14.14 0.97 -8.16
N VAL A 175 -14.54 0.40 -7.00
CA VAL A 175 -15.94 0.45 -6.53
C VAL A 175 -16.43 1.89 -6.41
N ARG A 176 -15.63 2.77 -5.79
CA ARG A 176 -16.00 4.18 -5.58
C ARG A 176 -16.24 4.94 -6.87
N LEU A 177 -15.40 4.67 -7.88
CA LEU A 177 -15.51 5.36 -9.16
C LEU A 177 -16.59 4.80 -10.08
N LEU A 178 -16.85 3.47 -10.01
CA LEU A 178 -17.81 2.79 -10.89
C LEU A 178 -19.23 2.80 -10.34
N ALA A 179 -19.43 2.78 -9.02
CA ALA A 179 -20.76 2.68 -8.41
C ALA A 179 -21.73 3.78 -8.86
N PRO A 180 -21.34 5.07 -8.96
CA PRO A 180 -22.25 6.12 -9.43
C PRO A 180 -22.71 5.94 -10.88
N GLU A 181 -21.87 5.36 -11.77
CA GLU A 181 -22.27 5.05 -13.16
C GLU A 181 -23.36 3.99 -13.24
N CYS A 182 -23.41 3.13 -12.23
CA CYS A 182 -24.41 2.07 -12.11
C CYS A 182 -25.59 2.45 -11.21
N GLY A 183 -25.70 3.71 -10.81
CA GLY A 183 -26.80 4.20 -9.95
C GLY A 183 -26.69 3.79 -8.48
N PHE A 184 -25.50 3.40 -7.99
CA PHE A 184 -25.28 3.00 -6.60
C PHE A 184 -24.50 4.06 -5.80
N ASP A 185 -24.85 4.19 -4.52
CA ASP A 185 -24.02 4.87 -3.54
C ASP A 185 -22.85 3.95 -3.14
N PRO A 186 -21.57 4.33 -3.38
CA PRO A 186 -20.44 3.49 -3.08
C PRO A 186 -20.32 3.15 -1.59
N HIS A 187 -20.71 4.06 -0.69
CA HIS A 187 -20.64 3.84 0.77
C HIS A 187 -21.67 2.81 1.27
N ARG A 188 -22.83 2.74 0.61
CA ARG A 188 -23.87 1.72 0.89
C ARG A 188 -23.54 0.40 0.22
N LEU A 189 -22.91 0.44 -0.96
CA LEU A 189 -22.52 -0.75 -1.71
C LEU A 189 -21.35 -1.49 -1.06
N LEU A 190 -20.36 -0.77 -0.55
CA LEU A 190 -19.15 -1.31 0.07
C LEU A 190 -18.89 -0.71 1.45
N ALA A 191 -19.23 -1.47 2.49
CA ALA A 191 -18.84 -1.17 3.85
C ALA A 191 -17.41 -1.71 4.12
N LEU A 192 -16.42 -0.81 4.21
CA LEU A 192 -15.04 -1.20 4.52
C LEU A 192 -14.90 -1.67 5.97
N PRO A 193 -14.13 -2.73 6.25
CA PRO A 193 -13.89 -3.21 7.61
C PRO A 193 -13.13 -2.17 8.43
N ARG A 194 -13.55 -1.95 9.68
CA ARG A 194 -12.90 -0.98 10.59
C ARG A 194 -11.47 -1.38 10.97
N SER A 195 -11.21 -2.69 11.03
CA SER A 195 -9.88 -3.27 11.31
C SER A 195 -8.87 -3.04 10.20
N GLY A 196 -9.34 -2.72 8.99
CA GLY A 196 -8.47 -2.60 7.82
C GLY A 196 -8.02 -3.94 7.25
N ASP A 197 -8.59 -5.07 7.65
CA ASP A 197 -8.25 -6.40 7.14
C ASP A 197 -8.24 -6.44 5.62
N ALA A 198 -7.09 -6.84 5.04
CA ALA A 198 -6.85 -6.78 3.60
C ALA A 198 -7.69 -7.83 2.84
N VAL A 199 -7.78 -9.05 3.36
CA VAL A 199 -8.54 -10.15 2.74
C VAL A 199 -10.03 -9.84 2.77
N GLU A 200 -10.54 -9.39 3.90
CA GLU A 200 -11.96 -9.01 4.02
C GLU A 200 -12.29 -7.77 3.16
N THR A 201 -11.38 -6.81 3.06
CA THR A 201 -11.51 -5.66 2.16
C THR A 201 -11.60 -6.11 0.71
N ALA A 202 -10.68 -6.97 0.26
CA ALA A 202 -10.68 -7.50 -1.09
C ALA A 202 -11.95 -8.32 -1.39
N ARG A 203 -12.36 -9.19 -0.45
CA ARG A 203 -13.58 -10.01 -0.57
C ARG A 203 -14.84 -9.16 -0.74
N ARG A 204 -15.01 -8.14 0.10
CA ARG A 204 -16.15 -7.20 0.02
C ARG A 204 -16.12 -6.39 -1.27
N SER A 205 -14.94 -5.90 -1.65
CA SER A 205 -14.77 -5.11 -2.88
C SER A 205 -15.09 -5.92 -4.13
N VAL A 206 -14.58 -7.16 -4.23
CA VAL A 206 -14.88 -8.06 -5.36
C VAL A 206 -16.38 -8.39 -5.42
N ARG A 207 -17.04 -8.61 -4.27
CA ARG A 207 -18.48 -8.81 -4.22
C ARG A 207 -19.26 -7.58 -4.72
N ALA A 208 -18.83 -6.39 -4.30
CA ALA A 208 -19.43 -5.13 -4.77
C ALA A 208 -19.21 -4.93 -6.28
N LEU A 209 -18.00 -5.18 -6.79
CA LEU A 209 -17.69 -5.12 -8.22
C LEU A 209 -18.54 -6.08 -9.05
N ARG A 210 -18.71 -7.32 -8.60
CA ARG A 210 -19.59 -8.30 -9.27
C ARG A 210 -21.07 -7.83 -9.31
N ARG A 211 -21.54 -7.17 -8.24
CA ARG A 211 -22.89 -6.57 -8.24
C ARG A 211 -23.00 -5.44 -9.26
N LEU A 212 -21.97 -4.59 -9.39
CA LEU A 212 -21.93 -3.55 -10.42
C LEU A 212 -21.87 -4.16 -11.84
N ALA A 213 -21.08 -5.20 -12.04
CA ALA A 213 -21.00 -5.94 -13.30
C ALA A 213 -22.38 -6.50 -13.73
N ALA A 214 -23.14 -7.02 -12.78
CA ALA A 214 -24.49 -7.55 -13.06
C ALA A 214 -25.52 -6.46 -13.41
N SER A 215 -25.25 -5.18 -13.09
CA SER A 215 -26.20 -4.08 -13.32
C SER A 215 -26.02 -3.39 -14.69
N ALA A 216 -24.85 -3.48 -15.33
CA ALA A 216 -24.58 -2.80 -16.59
C ALA A 216 -23.52 -3.51 -17.43
N PRO A 217 -23.73 -3.73 -18.76
CA PRO A 217 -22.78 -4.43 -19.63
C PRO A 217 -21.39 -3.75 -19.72
N ALA A 218 -21.35 -2.42 -19.66
CA ALA A 218 -20.08 -1.69 -19.67
C ALA A 218 -19.28 -1.93 -18.38
N ALA A 219 -19.94 -1.98 -17.22
CA ALA A 219 -19.35 -2.33 -15.94
C ALA A 219 -18.87 -3.78 -15.92
N ALA A 220 -19.64 -4.71 -16.51
CA ALA A 220 -19.23 -6.13 -16.62
C ALA A 220 -17.89 -6.28 -17.34
N ARG A 221 -17.76 -5.69 -18.53
CA ARG A 221 -16.50 -5.74 -19.31
C ARG A 221 -15.31 -5.18 -18.55
N LEU A 222 -15.49 -4.03 -17.88
CA LEU A 222 -14.41 -3.41 -17.09
C LEU A 222 -14.02 -4.29 -15.89
N VAL A 223 -14.99 -4.76 -15.11
CA VAL A 223 -14.75 -5.54 -13.88
C VAL A 223 -14.09 -6.88 -14.21
N GLU A 224 -14.58 -7.60 -15.21
CA GLU A 224 -14.00 -8.89 -15.66
C GLU A 224 -12.55 -8.70 -16.11
N ALA A 225 -12.30 -7.72 -16.99
CA ALA A 225 -10.96 -7.41 -17.47
C ALA A 225 -10.02 -7.02 -16.33
N TYR A 226 -10.49 -6.17 -15.40
CA TYR A 226 -9.71 -5.72 -14.24
C TYR A 226 -9.33 -6.88 -13.31
N LEU A 227 -10.28 -7.73 -12.96
CA LEU A 227 -10.04 -8.90 -12.13
C LEU A 227 -9.17 -9.95 -12.83
N ASP A 228 -9.09 -9.90 -14.17
CA ASP A 228 -8.18 -10.70 -14.99
C ASP A 228 -6.79 -10.06 -15.16
N GLY A 229 -6.55 -8.86 -14.64
CA GLY A 229 -5.29 -8.14 -14.80
C GLY A 229 -5.10 -7.51 -16.19
N LYS A 230 -6.17 -7.34 -16.97
CA LYS A 230 -6.15 -6.77 -18.33
C LYS A 230 -6.30 -5.24 -18.26
N ALA A 231 -5.35 -4.52 -18.84
CA ALA A 231 -5.27 -3.05 -18.74
C ALA A 231 -6.24 -2.30 -19.68
N GLY A 232 -6.52 -2.80 -20.88
CA GLY A 232 -7.23 -2.04 -21.93
C GLY A 232 -8.52 -1.37 -21.46
N PRO A 233 -9.55 -2.12 -20.99
CA PRO A 233 -10.80 -1.52 -20.52
C PRO A 233 -10.63 -0.57 -19.33
N LEU A 234 -9.57 -0.74 -18.51
CA LEU A 234 -9.25 0.19 -17.43
C LEU A 234 -8.74 1.53 -17.97
N GLU A 235 -7.83 1.51 -18.96
CA GLU A 235 -7.31 2.75 -19.55
C GLU A 235 -8.40 3.54 -20.26
N ASP A 236 -9.30 2.87 -20.98
CA ASP A 236 -10.49 3.49 -21.58
C ASP A 236 -11.41 4.13 -20.51
N PHE A 237 -11.59 3.46 -19.38
CA PHE A 237 -12.36 3.99 -18.26
C PHE A 237 -11.68 5.21 -17.64
N ILE A 238 -10.38 5.15 -17.37
CA ILE A 238 -9.60 6.26 -16.82
C ILE A 238 -9.68 7.49 -17.72
N ALA A 239 -9.50 7.32 -19.03
CA ALA A 239 -9.52 8.40 -20.01
C ALA A 239 -10.92 9.03 -20.10
N ARG A 240 -11.96 8.21 -20.29
CA ARG A 240 -13.36 8.66 -20.43
C ARG A 240 -13.86 9.42 -19.22
N ARG A 241 -13.45 9.01 -18.02
CA ARG A 241 -13.89 9.60 -16.73
C ARG A 241 -12.96 10.70 -16.22
N SER A 242 -11.90 10.99 -16.93
CA SER A 242 -10.86 11.94 -16.48
C SER A 242 -10.44 11.64 -15.03
N VAL A 243 -10.18 10.35 -14.73
CA VAL A 243 -9.81 9.91 -13.38
C VAL A 243 -8.56 10.63 -12.91
N GLY A 244 -8.60 11.19 -11.71
CA GLY A 244 -7.48 11.95 -11.16
C GLY A 244 -6.19 11.09 -11.04
N PRO A 245 -5.00 11.72 -11.11
CA PRO A 245 -3.71 11.00 -11.19
C PRO A 245 -3.47 10.00 -10.06
N TRP A 246 -3.91 10.31 -8.85
CA TRP A 246 -3.77 9.41 -7.70
C TRP A 246 -4.62 8.14 -7.86
N ASP A 247 -5.89 8.31 -8.18
CA ASP A 247 -6.80 7.17 -8.34
C ASP A 247 -6.41 6.31 -9.55
N ALA A 248 -5.98 6.92 -10.65
CA ALA A 248 -5.46 6.21 -11.83
C ALA A 248 -4.21 5.37 -11.47
N LEU A 249 -3.29 5.94 -10.67
CA LEU A 249 -2.12 5.22 -10.17
C LEU A 249 -2.53 4.01 -9.32
N MET A 250 -3.47 4.18 -8.38
CA MET A 250 -3.95 3.07 -7.55
C MET A 250 -4.61 1.97 -8.38
N LEU A 251 -5.46 2.34 -9.36
CA LEU A 251 -6.11 1.38 -10.23
C LEU A 251 -5.12 0.58 -11.07
N ARG A 252 -4.10 1.23 -11.65
CA ARG A 252 -3.03 0.55 -12.40
C ARG A 252 -2.21 -0.38 -11.50
N ALA A 253 -1.90 0.06 -10.27
CA ALA A 253 -1.22 -0.76 -9.28
C ALA A 253 -2.00 -2.05 -8.94
N GLY A 254 -3.32 -1.97 -8.89
CA GLY A 254 -4.20 -3.11 -8.62
C GLY A 254 -4.16 -4.21 -9.68
N LEU A 255 -3.86 -3.89 -10.94
CA LEU A 255 -3.71 -4.90 -11.99
C LEU A 255 -2.59 -5.90 -11.66
N HIS A 256 -1.51 -5.45 -11.02
CA HIS A 256 -0.39 -6.30 -10.60
C HIS A 256 -0.71 -7.18 -9.38
N ALA A 257 -1.87 -6.99 -8.75
CA ALA A 257 -2.35 -7.79 -7.64
C ALA A 257 -3.52 -8.72 -8.01
N ALA A 258 -4.16 -8.52 -9.17
CA ALA A 258 -5.41 -9.19 -9.55
C ALA A 258 -5.31 -10.73 -9.49
N GLY A 259 -4.23 -11.30 -10.05
CA GLY A 259 -3.98 -12.75 -10.04
C GLY A 259 -3.83 -13.32 -8.62
N ALA A 260 -3.03 -12.67 -7.78
CA ALA A 260 -2.80 -13.08 -6.40
C ALA A 260 -4.11 -13.03 -5.56
N TRP A 261 -4.90 -11.98 -5.72
CA TRP A 261 -6.20 -11.88 -5.05
C TRP A 261 -7.19 -12.93 -5.54
N ARG A 262 -7.22 -13.25 -6.84
CA ARG A 262 -8.06 -14.31 -7.37
C ARG A 262 -7.73 -15.66 -6.73
N GLN A 263 -6.45 -16.02 -6.67
CA GLN A 263 -5.99 -17.25 -6.05
C GLN A 263 -6.33 -17.29 -4.55
N ARG A 264 -6.04 -16.22 -3.83
CA ARG A 264 -6.32 -16.11 -2.39
C ARG A 264 -7.80 -16.28 -2.07
N LEU A 265 -8.67 -15.56 -2.78
CA LEU A 265 -10.10 -15.59 -2.51
C LEU A 265 -10.75 -16.93 -2.92
N ALA A 266 -10.22 -17.62 -3.94
CA ALA A 266 -10.65 -18.97 -4.30
C ALA A 266 -10.26 -20.00 -3.24
N ALA A 267 -9.03 -19.96 -2.73
CA ALA A 267 -8.56 -20.84 -1.66
C ALA A 267 -9.38 -20.68 -0.37
N ASP A 268 -9.76 -19.46 -0.01
CA ASP A 268 -10.59 -19.20 1.17
C ASP A 268 -12.01 -19.83 1.04
N VAL A 269 -12.57 -19.86 -0.16
CA VAL A 269 -13.88 -20.50 -0.42
C VAL A 269 -13.78 -22.02 -0.26
N THR A 270 -12.72 -22.62 -0.79
CA THR A 270 -12.48 -24.07 -0.66
C THR A 270 -12.32 -24.48 0.80
N ALA A 271 -11.44 -23.79 1.53
CA ALA A 271 -11.22 -24.05 2.95
C ALA A 271 -12.47 -23.81 3.82
N ALA A 272 -13.36 -22.90 3.43
CA ALA A 272 -14.64 -22.72 4.13
C ALA A 272 -15.63 -23.88 3.89
N LYS A 273 -15.66 -24.44 2.66
CA LYS A 273 -16.49 -25.60 2.34
C LYS A 273 -16.01 -26.86 3.07
N GLU A 274 -14.70 -27.10 3.12
CA GLU A 274 -14.11 -28.23 3.84
C GLU A 274 -14.37 -28.20 5.35
N ARG A 275 -14.42 -27.01 5.96
CA ARG A 275 -14.78 -26.86 7.39
C ARG A 275 -16.27 -27.01 7.68
N ALA A 276 -17.11 -26.93 6.67
CA ALA A 276 -18.57 -27.04 6.80
C ALA A 276 -19.09 -28.45 6.46
N ALA A 277 -18.25 -29.30 5.84
CA ALA A 277 -18.50 -30.71 5.55
C ALA A 277 -18.03 -31.61 6.71
#